data_868bc9597a63349ca967dcc267b6d1dc
#
_entry.id   868bc9597a63349ca967dcc267b6d1dc
#
_cell.length_a   1.000
_cell.length_b   1.000
_cell.length_c   1.000
_cell.angle_alpha   90.00
_cell.angle_beta   90.00
_cell.angle_gamma   90.00
#
_symmetry.space_group_name_H-M   'P 1'
#
loop_
_entity.id
_entity.type
_entity.pdbx_description
1 polymer ?
#
loop_
_entity_poly.entity_id
_entity_poly.type
_entity_poly.pdbx_seq_one_letter_code
_entity_poly.pdbx_strand_id
1 'polypeptide(L)'
;MKYGKIRIEDGFLVFTRHMMINNLPCKDIVWAYMRKEGTDEGDDRQLSVNYLVIVTRRKKRYKFDMTEKEIHECIRILKILNPDMATGFPKGGRISLQSLPNTRDLGAIVTADDRHILPRRLLRSGELYHISESDKNRLREEYNLKTVIDLRSAEERKCKPDTIMAEVEYYHVPVVDEDVQVISNREQFVKMLAGLPDDIEEYMIRQYRNLCMDQLVLKQYARFIDILFRQEKGAVLWHCGTGKDRTGIGTAFLLSLLGVEEDVIYEDYLRTNRYMEPKLVYMQRLVQTWPEADEKMTEKLPIIYNVKEEYLAAVFETVKKTYGSMEKFFQTVFYLKPKMIEEFRNKYLI
;
A
#
# COMPACT_ATOMS: atom_id res chain seq x y z
N MET A 1 -4.86 -17.12 -30.76
CA MET A 1 -3.67 -17.69 -30.09
C MET A 1 -4.10 -18.80 -29.14
N LYS A 2 -3.36 -19.91 -29.05
CA LYS A 2 -3.72 -21.07 -28.20
C LYS A 2 -2.69 -21.21 -27.07
N TYR A 3 -3.16 -21.38 -25.83
CA TYR A 3 -2.35 -21.57 -24.63
C TYR A 3 -2.95 -22.73 -23.82
N GLY A 4 -2.31 -23.88 -23.81
CA GLY A 4 -2.84 -25.06 -23.12
C GLY A 4 -4.30 -25.36 -23.47
N LYS A 5 -5.18 -25.25 -22.46
CA LYS A 5 -6.65 -25.52 -22.58
C LYS A 5 -7.48 -24.32 -22.98
N ILE A 6 -6.86 -23.15 -23.24
CA ILE A 6 -7.55 -21.92 -23.60
C ILE A 6 -7.07 -21.36 -24.95
N ARG A 7 -7.92 -20.57 -25.59
CA ARG A 7 -7.58 -19.78 -26.78
C ARG A 7 -8.00 -18.34 -26.57
N ILE A 8 -7.24 -17.41 -27.14
CA ILE A 8 -7.62 -15.99 -27.21
C ILE A 8 -7.85 -15.68 -28.69
N GLU A 9 -9.08 -15.36 -29.03
CA GLU A 9 -9.49 -15.03 -30.40
C GLU A 9 -10.63 -13.99 -30.39
N ASP A 10 -10.58 -13.03 -31.27
CA ASP A 10 -11.60 -11.98 -31.45
C ASP A 10 -12.03 -11.24 -30.18
N GLY A 11 -11.07 -11.01 -29.27
CA GLY A 11 -11.33 -10.33 -27.99
C GLY A 11 -11.99 -11.21 -26.92
N PHE A 12 -12.07 -12.53 -27.15
CA PHE A 12 -12.63 -13.50 -26.21
C PHE A 12 -11.56 -14.49 -25.74
N LEU A 13 -11.64 -14.87 -24.47
CA LEU A 13 -11.00 -16.05 -23.93
C LEU A 13 -11.95 -17.23 -24.09
N VAL A 14 -11.56 -18.20 -24.90
CA VAL A 14 -12.35 -19.39 -25.25
C VAL A 14 -11.77 -20.60 -24.57
N PHE A 15 -12.61 -21.36 -23.84
CA PHE A 15 -12.21 -22.57 -23.12
C PHE A 15 -13.36 -23.57 -23.01
N THR A 16 -13.03 -24.84 -22.79
CA THR A 16 -14.02 -25.89 -22.57
C THR A 16 -14.21 -26.15 -21.10
N ARG A 17 -15.43 -26.15 -20.62
CA ARG A 17 -15.82 -26.53 -19.26
C ARG A 17 -17.11 -27.36 -19.30
N HIS A 18 -17.14 -28.49 -18.62
CA HIS A 18 -18.29 -29.43 -18.61
C HIS A 18 -18.78 -29.77 -20.03
N MET A 19 -17.84 -30.09 -20.94
CA MET A 19 -18.09 -30.39 -22.38
C MET A 19 -18.69 -29.25 -23.19
N MET A 20 -18.85 -28.05 -22.63
CA MET A 20 -19.34 -26.88 -23.36
C MET A 20 -18.22 -25.88 -23.63
N ILE A 21 -18.25 -25.26 -24.79
CA ILE A 21 -17.38 -24.15 -25.14
C ILE A 21 -17.91 -22.89 -24.47
N ASN A 22 -17.04 -22.24 -23.72
CA ASN A 22 -17.33 -20.99 -23.06
C ASN A 22 -16.54 -19.86 -23.69
N ASN A 23 -17.18 -18.72 -23.92
CA ASN A 23 -16.59 -17.51 -24.46
C ASN A 23 -16.66 -16.41 -23.39
N LEU A 24 -15.52 -15.99 -22.86
CA LEU A 24 -15.41 -14.93 -21.88
C LEU A 24 -14.83 -13.68 -22.56
N PRO A 25 -15.54 -12.55 -22.64
CA PRO A 25 -14.98 -11.32 -23.18
C PRO A 25 -13.74 -10.91 -22.37
N CYS A 26 -12.60 -10.67 -23.02
CA CYS A 26 -11.37 -10.27 -22.34
C CYS A 26 -11.53 -8.97 -21.53
N LYS A 27 -12.41 -8.05 -21.98
CA LYS A 27 -12.74 -6.81 -21.26
C LYS A 27 -13.49 -7.02 -19.93
N ASP A 28 -14.08 -8.22 -19.73
CA ASP A 28 -14.76 -8.56 -18.48
C ASP A 28 -13.81 -9.17 -17.45
N ILE A 29 -12.57 -9.44 -17.82
CA ILE A 29 -11.53 -9.91 -16.90
C ILE A 29 -10.98 -8.71 -16.14
N VAL A 30 -11.14 -8.69 -14.82
CA VAL A 30 -10.67 -7.59 -13.98
C VAL A 30 -9.33 -7.89 -13.30
N TRP A 31 -8.99 -9.18 -13.16
CA TRP A 31 -7.74 -9.60 -12.55
C TRP A 31 -7.28 -10.95 -13.12
N ALA A 32 -5.97 -11.05 -13.42
CA ALA A 32 -5.33 -12.29 -13.84
C ALA A 32 -3.99 -12.46 -13.13
N TYR A 33 -3.71 -13.65 -12.61
CA TYR A 33 -2.45 -13.95 -11.92
C TYR A 33 -2.08 -15.42 -12.02
N MET A 34 -0.79 -15.69 -11.79
CA MET A 34 -0.29 -17.04 -11.64
C MET A 34 -0.40 -17.47 -10.16
N ARG A 35 -0.91 -18.67 -9.94
CA ARG A 35 -0.90 -19.35 -8.65
C ARG A 35 -0.15 -20.65 -8.78
N LYS A 36 0.84 -20.86 -7.91
CA LYS A 36 1.57 -22.12 -7.81
C LYS A 36 1.00 -22.92 -6.65
N GLU A 37 0.62 -24.16 -6.89
CA GLU A 37 0.16 -25.11 -5.86
C GLU A 37 1.09 -26.31 -5.91
N GLY A 38 1.59 -26.74 -4.75
CA GLY A 38 2.42 -27.91 -4.57
C GLY A 38 2.00 -28.65 -3.30
N THR A 39 2.24 -29.95 -3.21
CA THR A 39 2.12 -30.72 -1.98
C THR A 39 3.47 -30.67 -1.27
N ASP A 40 3.50 -30.16 -0.03
CA ASP A 40 4.63 -30.26 0.91
C ASP A 40 4.66 -31.65 1.59
N GLU A 41 4.54 -32.74 0.84
CA GLU A 41 4.77 -34.07 1.39
C GLU A 41 6.21 -34.49 1.02
N GLY A 42 7.02 -34.62 2.06
CA GLY A 42 8.47 -34.88 1.94
C GLY A 42 8.78 -36.14 1.17
N ASP A 43 9.29 -35.95 -0.01
CA ASP A 43 10.32 -36.69 -0.68
C ASP A 43 10.67 -35.99 -2.02
N ASP A 44 11.91 -36.07 -2.44
CA ASP A 44 12.70 -35.36 -3.47
C ASP A 44 12.08 -34.96 -4.83
N ARG A 45 10.78 -34.82 -5.00
CA ARG A 45 10.13 -34.24 -6.20
C ARG A 45 8.94 -33.36 -5.81
N GLN A 46 9.19 -32.07 -5.60
CA GLN A 46 8.13 -31.06 -5.55
C GLN A 46 7.32 -31.05 -6.86
N LEU A 47 6.22 -31.76 -6.90
CA LEU A 47 5.22 -31.65 -7.96
C LEU A 47 4.44 -30.37 -7.76
N SER A 48 4.93 -29.26 -8.31
CA SER A 48 4.20 -28.00 -8.32
C SER A 48 3.45 -27.81 -9.62
N VAL A 49 2.16 -27.49 -9.52
CA VAL A 49 1.32 -27.16 -10.67
C VAL A 49 1.09 -25.66 -10.71
N ASN A 50 1.31 -25.06 -11.88
CA ASN A 50 1.05 -23.63 -12.10
C ASN A 50 -0.33 -23.46 -12.70
N TYR A 51 -1.06 -22.49 -12.17
CA TYR A 51 -2.40 -22.15 -12.63
C TYR A 51 -2.48 -20.70 -13.07
N LEU A 52 -3.07 -20.45 -14.24
CA LEU A 52 -3.62 -19.15 -14.56
C LEU A 52 -4.95 -19.01 -13.83
N VAL A 53 -5.04 -18.03 -12.94
CA VAL A 53 -6.29 -17.66 -12.29
C VAL A 53 -6.82 -16.39 -12.93
N ILE A 54 -8.10 -16.40 -13.32
CA ILE A 54 -8.79 -15.27 -13.92
C ILE A 54 -10.00 -14.94 -13.07
N VAL A 55 -10.18 -13.67 -12.73
CA VAL A 55 -11.33 -13.14 -12.01
C VAL A 55 -12.06 -12.15 -12.91
N THR A 56 -13.36 -12.32 -13.01
CA THR A 56 -14.20 -11.48 -13.89
C THR A 56 -14.90 -10.37 -13.10
N ARG A 57 -15.41 -9.35 -13.80
CA ARG A 57 -16.23 -8.26 -13.25
C ARG A 57 -17.45 -8.77 -12.45
N ARG A 58 -17.98 -9.96 -12.80
CA ARG A 58 -19.06 -10.65 -12.07
C ARG A 58 -18.55 -11.51 -10.90
N LYS A 59 -17.30 -11.29 -10.46
CA LYS A 59 -16.64 -12.03 -9.36
C LYS A 59 -16.52 -13.55 -9.60
N LYS A 60 -16.72 -14.03 -10.84
CA LYS A 60 -16.47 -15.44 -11.18
C LYS A 60 -14.98 -15.68 -11.31
N ARG A 61 -14.50 -16.77 -10.68
CA ARG A 61 -13.10 -17.20 -10.73
C ARG A 61 -12.97 -18.44 -11.62
N TYR A 62 -12.00 -18.38 -12.52
CA TYR A 62 -11.62 -19.49 -13.40
C TYR A 62 -10.15 -19.83 -13.13
N LYS A 63 -9.83 -21.13 -13.18
CA LYS A 63 -8.49 -21.66 -12.91
C LYS A 63 -8.12 -22.62 -14.04
N PHE A 64 -6.97 -22.39 -14.68
CA PHE A 64 -6.46 -23.16 -15.80
C PHE A 64 -5.05 -23.64 -15.49
N ASP A 65 -4.85 -24.96 -15.54
CA ASP A 65 -3.56 -25.60 -15.46
C ASP A 65 -2.76 -25.34 -16.75
N MET A 66 -1.59 -24.71 -16.61
CA MET A 66 -0.75 -24.27 -17.74
C MET A 66 0.72 -24.17 -17.28
N THR A 67 1.63 -24.18 -18.23
CA THR A 67 3.04 -23.90 -17.96
C THR A 67 3.22 -22.42 -17.57
N GLU A 68 4.25 -22.13 -16.77
CA GLU A 68 4.58 -20.77 -16.35
C GLU A 68 4.76 -19.82 -17.53
N LYS A 69 5.46 -20.30 -18.59
CA LYS A 69 5.66 -19.54 -19.84
C LYS A 69 4.34 -19.17 -20.52
N GLU A 70 3.45 -20.14 -20.67
CA GLU A 70 2.13 -19.90 -21.25
C GLU A 70 1.30 -18.94 -20.43
N ILE A 71 1.35 -19.03 -19.10
CA ILE A 71 0.64 -18.11 -18.18
C ILE A 71 1.12 -16.67 -18.40
N HIS A 72 2.44 -16.44 -18.38
CA HIS A 72 3.00 -15.10 -18.56
C HIS A 72 2.64 -14.52 -19.92
N GLU A 73 2.73 -15.31 -20.99
CA GLU A 73 2.35 -14.86 -22.34
C GLU A 73 0.85 -14.57 -22.44
N CYS A 74 0.01 -15.44 -21.88
CA CYS A 74 -1.43 -15.24 -21.84
C CYS A 74 -1.80 -13.95 -21.09
N ILE A 75 -1.23 -13.72 -19.90
CA ILE A 75 -1.46 -12.49 -19.12
C ILE A 75 -1.02 -11.26 -19.91
N ARG A 76 0.13 -11.32 -20.62
CA ARG A 76 0.61 -10.22 -21.47
C ARG A 76 -0.38 -9.88 -22.56
N ILE A 77 -0.92 -10.87 -23.28
CA ILE A 77 -1.91 -10.65 -24.33
C ILE A 77 -3.23 -10.12 -23.76
N LEU A 78 -3.70 -10.70 -22.65
CA LEU A 78 -4.91 -10.20 -21.97
C LEU A 78 -4.75 -8.75 -21.53
N LYS A 79 -3.56 -8.35 -21.07
CA LYS A 79 -3.26 -6.97 -20.68
C LYS A 79 -3.27 -6.01 -21.87
N ILE A 80 -2.83 -6.45 -23.05
CA ILE A 80 -2.94 -5.65 -24.29
C ILE A 80 -4.41 -5.45 -24.68
N LEU A 81 -5.23 -6.51 -24.59
CA LEU A 81 -6.66 -6.45 -24.94
C LEU A 81 -7.52 -5.75 -23.88
N ASN A 82 -7.04 -5.68 -22.65
CA ASN A 82 -7.70 -5.03 -21.53
C ASN A 82 -6.66 -4.33 -20.63
N PRO A 83 -6.24 -3.11 -20.97
CA PRO A 83 -5.23 -2.36 -20.22
C PRO A 83 -5.62 -2.08 -18.75
N ASP A 84 -6.90 -2.06 -18.42
CA ASP A 84 -7.38 -1.82 -17.04
C ASP A 84 -7.31 -3.08 -16.15
N MET A 85 -7.06 -4.25 -16.73
CA MET A 85 -6.98 -5.50 -15.97
C MET A 85 -5.82 -5.48 -14.97
N ALA A 86 -6.10 -5.82 -13.71
CA ALA A 86 -5.06 -6.03 -12.70
C ALA A 86 -4.27 -7.32 -12.98
N THR A 87 -2.98 -7.33 -12.65
CA THR A 87 -2.12 -8.50 -12.82
C THR A 87 -1.22 -8.70 -11.60
N GLY A 88 -0.83 -9.95 -11.35
CA GLY A 88 0.04 -10.33 -10.23
C GLY A 88 -0.73 -10.57 -8.93
N PHE A 89 0.01 -11.00 -7.89
CA PHE A 89 -0.53 -11.32 -6.58
C PHE A 89 0.38 -10.75 -5.47
N PRO A 90 0.36 -9.41 -5.24
CA PRO A 90 1.34 -8.72 -4.41
C PRO A 90 1.21 -9.03 -2.91
N LYS A 91 0.03 -9.34 -2.37
CA LYS A 91 -0.22 -9.56 -0.93
C LYS A 91 0.34 -8.44 -0.03
N GLY A 92 0.14 -7.19 -0.41
CA GLY A 92 0.75 -6.07 0.31
C GLY A 92 2.27 -5.98 0.16
N GLY A 93 2.85 -6.69 -0.82
CA GLY A 93 4.28 -6.79 -1.00
C GLY A 93 4.94 -5.55 -1.57
N ARG A 94 6.26 -5.47 -1.35
CA ARG A 94 7.10 -4.38 -1.83
C ARG A 94 7.13 -4.33 -3.36
N ILE A 95 7.02 -3.11 -3.89
CA ILE A 95 7.36 -2.80 -5.27
C ILE A 95 8.87 -2.55 -5.32
N SER A 96 9.60 -3.29 -6.18
CA SER A 96 11.05 -3.13 -6.31
C SER A 96 11.36 -1.84 -7.08
N LEU A 97 11.36 -0.71 -6.38
CA LEU A 97 11.79 0.60 -6.87
C LEU A 97 13.18 0.92 -6.32
N GLN A 98 13.98 1.66 -7.11
CA GLN A 98 15.34 2.02 -6.73
C GLN A 98 15.38 3.10 -5.65
N SER A 99 14.52 4.12 -5.82
CA SER A 99 14.52 5.32 -4.98
C SER A 99 13.57 5.25 -3.79
N LEU A 100 12.63 4.30 -3.78
CA LEU A 100 11.49 4.26 -2.87
C LEU A 100 11.40 2.91 -2.13
N PRO A 101 12.23 2.70 -1.10
CA PRO A 101 12.37 1.38 -0.46
C PRO A 101 11.10 0.89 0.25
N ASN A 102 10.26 1.79 0.75
CA ASN A 102 9.05 1.47 1.51
C ASN A 102 7.76 1.43 0.66
N THR A 103 7.91 1.41 -0.67
CA THR A 103 6.74 1.38 -1.58
C THR A 103 6.18 -0.02 -1.71
N ARG A 104 4.86 -0.17 -1.54
CA ARG A 104 4.14 -1.44 -1.68
C ARG A 104 2.75 -1.29 -2.28
N ASP A 105 2.31 -2.38 -2.92
CA ASP A 105 0.96 -2.55 -3.45
C ASP A 105 0.13 -3.34 -2.43
N LEU A 106 -0.93 -2.75 -1.91
CA LEU A 106 -1.83 -3.40 -0.95
C LEU A 106 -2.75 -4.45 -1.61
N GLY A 107 -2.64 -4.63 -2.92
CA GLY A 107 -3.41 -5.62 -3.66
C GLY A 107 -3.22 -7.05 -3.14
N ALA A 108 -4.25 -7.86 -3.33
CA ALA A 108 -4.35 -9.24 -2.89
C ALA A 108 -4.28 -9.47 -1.36
N ILE A 109 -4.31 -8.41 -0.54
CA ILE A 109 -4.63 -8.53 0.89
C ILE A 109 -6.08 -9.01 1.00
N VAL A 110 -6.32 -9.94 1.92
CA VAL A 110 -7.63 -10.58 2.13
C VAL A 110 -8.37 -9.85 3.23
N THR A 111 -9.66 -9.65 3.04
CA THR A 111 -10.57 -9.09 4.05
C THR A 111 -11.23 -10.21 4.88
N ALA A 112 -11.85 -9.87 6.01
CA ALA A 112 -12.55 -10.81 6.88
C ALA A 112 -13.68 -11.59 6.17
N ASP A 113 -14.22 -11.06 5.08
CA ASP A 113 -15.25 -11.70 4.25
C ASP A 113 -14.68 -12.38 2.98
N ASP A 114 -13.41 -12.78 3.00
CA ASP A 114 -12.69 -13.50 1.93
C ASP A 114 -12.60 -12.77 0.59
N ARG A 115 -12.85 -11.47 0.55
CA ARG A 115 -12.59 -10.63 -0.64
C ARG A 115 -11.12 -10.22 -0.67
N HIS A 116 -10.62 -9.91 -1.86
CA HIS A 116 -9.26 -9.47 -2.06
C HIS A 116 -9.23 -8.02 -2.52
N ILE A 117 -8.29 -7.23 -1.99
CA ILE A 117 -8.01 -5.90 -2.54
C ILE A 117 -7.51 -6.07 -3.98
N LEU A 118 -8.08 -5.31 -4.92
CA LEU A 118 -7.64 -5.28 -6.32
C LEU A 118 -6.18 -4.83 -6.41
N PRO A 119 -5.28 -5.63 -7.00
CA PRO A 119 -3.90 -5.21 -7.24
C PRO A 119 -3.79 -3.96 -8.12
N ARG A 120 -2.70 -3.21 -7.91
CA ARG A 120 -2.37 -2.00 -8.68
C ARG A 120 -3.41 -0.89 -8.58
N ARG A 121 -4.08 -0.81 -7.43
CA ARG A 121 -5.05 0.24 -7.13
C ARG A 121 -4.62 1.11 -5.94
N LEU A 122 -4.07 0.52 -4.91
CA LEU A 122 -3.79 1.15 -3.62
C LEU A 122 -2.31 0.97 -3.28
N LEU A 123 -1.53 2.04 -3.42
CA LEU A 123 -0.09 2.03 -3.23
C LEU A 123 0.29 2.97 -2.08
N ARG A 124 1.13 2.51 -1.16
CA ARG A 124 1.71 3.36 -0.12
C ARG A 124 3.23 3.51 -0.31
N SER A 125 3.78 4.68 0.04
CA SER A 125 5.20 5.00 -0.20
C SER A 125 5.77 5.97 0.83
N GLY A 126 7.07 6.20 0.77
CA GLY A 126 7.76 7.40 1.26
C GLY A 126 7.71 8.53 0.22
N GLU A 127 8.37 9.66 0.55
CA GLU A 127 8.40 10.88 -0.26
C GLU A 127 8.93 10.63 -1.69
N LEU A 128 8.30 11.26 -2.68
CA LEU A 128 8.64 11.12 -4.10
C LEU A 128 9.73 12.13 -4.55
N TYR A 129 10.62 12.49 -3.62
CA TYR A 129 11.72 13.42 -3.89
C TYR A 129 12.84 12.74 -4.66
N HIS A 130 13.25 13.32 -5.81
CA HIS A 130 14.32 12.79 -6.67
C HIS A 130 14.18 11.31 -7.06
N ILE A 131 12.97 10.88 -7.42
CA ILE A 131 12.78 9.51 -7.91
C ILE A 131 13.39 9.33 -9.30
N SER A 132 13.94 8.14 -9.56
CA SER A 132 14.59 7.82 -10.84
C SER A 132 13.58 7.76 -12.00
N GLU A 133 14.07 7.99 -13.24
CA GLU A 133 13.22 7.83 -14.43
C GLU A 133 12.65 6.41 -14.56
N SER A 134 13.45 5.39 -14.18
CA SER A 134 13.01 4.00 -14.16
C SER A 134 11.82 3.80 -13.21
N ASP A 135 11.87 4.40 -12.01
CA ASP A 135 10.79 4.31 -11.03
C ASP A 135 9.53 5.04 -11.50
N LYS A 136 9.69 6.25 -12.11
CA LYS A 136 8.58 6.99 -12.70
C LYS A 136 7.87 6.18 -13.79
N ASN A 137 8.64 5.64 -14.72
CA ASN A 137 8.09 4.83 -15.82
C ASN A 137 7.38 3.59 -15.27
N ARG A 138 7.96 2.92 -14.28
CA ARG A 138 7.35 1.76 -13.66
C ARG A 138 6.01 2.09 -12.98
N LEU A 139 5.96 3.18 -12.20
CA LEU A 139 4.72 3.63 -11.56
C LEU A 139 3.64 4.00 -12.59
N ARG A 140 4.01 4.68 -13.68
CA ARG A 140 3.06 5.08 -14.73
C ARG A 140 2.62 3.91 -15.60
N GLU A 141 3.52 3.08 -16.07
CA GLU A 141 3.24 2.05 -17.09
C GLU A 141 2.73 0.75 -16.48
N GLU A 142 3.42 0.24 -15.42
CA GLU A 142 3.01 -1.04 -14.81
C GLU A 142 1.85 -0.86 -13.84
N TYR A 143 1.85 0.23 -13.05
CA TYR A 143 0.85 0.46 -12.01
C TYR A 143 -0.26 1.40 -12.46
N ASN A 144 -0.14 2.02 -13.66
CA ASN A 144 -1.10 3.01 -14.15
C ASN A 144 -1.42 4.07 -13.08
N LEU A 145 -0.36 4.62 -12.46
CA LEU A 145 -0.50 5.64 -11.41
C LEU A 145 -1.20 6.87 -11.98
N LYS A 146 -2.29 7.29 -11.34
CA LYS A 146 -3.07 8.47 -11.75
C LYS A 146 -3.18 9.52 -10.66
N THR A 147 -2.98 9.15 -9.41
CA THR A 147 -3.15 10.08 -8.29
C THR A 147 -2.05 9.88 -7.25
N VAL A 148 -1.46 10.98 -6.79
CA VAL A 148 -0.57 11.05 -5.64
C VAL A 148 -1.22 11.89 -4.56
N ILE A 149 -1.20 11.40 -3.31
CA ILE A 149 -1.69 12.10 -2.14
C ILE A 149 -0.51 12.31 -1.19
N ASP A 150 -0.07 13.55 -1.04
CA ASP A 150 1.02 13.95 -0.16
C ASP A 150 0.48 14.38 1.21
N LEU A 151 0.83 13.62 2.25
CA LEU A 151 0.39 13.85 3.64
C LEU A 151 1.35 14.76 4.42
N ARG A 152 2.40 15.29 3.80
CA ARG A 152 3.41 16.13 4.44
C ARG A 152 2.91 17.55 4.66
N SER A 153 3.60 18.28 5.56
CA SER A 153 3.39 19.71 5.74
C SER A 153 3.79 20.52 4.50
N ALA A 154 3.36 21.78 4.45
CA ALA A 154 3.75 22.70 3.37
C ALA A 154 5.27 22.93 3.37
N GLU A 155 5.88 23.00 4.54
CA GLU A 155 7.33 23.19 4.72
C GLU A 155 8.13 21.98 4.26
N GLU A 156 7.69 20.75 4.64
CA GLU A 156 8.32 19.52 4.16
C GLU A 156 8.32 19.44 2.61
N ARG A 157 7.19 19.79 1.99
CA ARG A 157 7.05 19.84 0.52
C ARG A 157 7.92 20.89 -0.12
N LYS A 158 8.07 22.06 0.50
CA LYS A 158 8.95 23.14 0.01
C LYS A 158 10.42 22.72 0.03
N CYS A 159 10.83 22.03 1.10
CA CYS A 159 12.21 21.54 1.23
C CYS A 159 12.52 20.39 0.29
N LYS A 160 11.57 19.48 0.07
CA LYS A 160 11.71 18.28 -0.76
C LYS A 160 10.48 18.09 -1.63
N PRO A 161 10.35 18.87 -2.72
CA PRO A 161 9.20 18.76 -3.61
C PRO A 161 9.14 17.38 -4.28
N ASP A 162 7.93 16.87 -4.46
CA ASP A 162 7.75 15.63 -5.22
C ASP A 162 8.20 15.79 -6.66
N THR A 163 8.79 14.73 -7.19
CA THR A 163 9.06 14.62 -8.62
C THR A 163 7.75 14.47 -9.37
N ILE A 164 7.43 15.46 -10.22
CA ILE A 164 6.17 15.48 -10.98
C ILE A 164 6.23 14.47 -12.13
N MET A 165 5.17 13.71 -12.28
CA MET A 165 4.94 12.77 -13.39
C MET A 165 3.78 13.25 -14.26
N ALA A 166 3.95 13.24 -15.58
CA ALA A 166 2.90 13.62 -16.51
C ALA A 166 1.66 12.72 -16.35
N GLU A 167 0.47 13.29 -16.51
CA GLU A 167 -0.83 12.62 -16.40
C GLU A 167 -1.14 12.03 -15.00
N VAL A 168 -0.45 12.53 -13.96
CA VAL A 168 -0.70 12.17 -12.55
C VAL A 168 -1.20 13.41 -11.83
N GLU A 169 -2.32 13.29 -11.14
CA GLU A 169 -2.87 14.34 -10.28
C GLU A 169 -2.22 14.31 -8.90
N TYR A 170 -1.96 15.48 -8.32
CA TYR A 170 -1.30 15.62 -7.01
C TYR A 170 -2.21 16.35 -6.04
N TYR A 171 -2.55 15.70 -4.94
CA TYR A 171 -3.34 16.26 -3.84
C TYR A 171 -2.46 16.49 -2.63
N HIS A 172 -2.49 17.70 -2.09
CA HIS A 172 -1.89 18.03 -0.81
C HIS A 172 -2.92 17.88 0.30
N VAL A 173 -2.67 16.95 1.21
CA VAL A 173 -3.55 16.58 2.33
C VAL A 173 -2.69 16.55 3.61
N PRO A 174 -2.32 17.71 4.18
CA PRO A 174 -1.35 17.78 5.27
C PRO A 174 -1.90 17.14 6.56
N VAL A 175 -1.39 15.97 6.89
CA VAL A 175 -1.64 15.27 8.15
C VAL A 175 -0.49 15.64 9.09
N VAL A 176 -0.61 16.76 9.74
CA VAL A 176 0.42 17.30 10.63
C VAL A 176 -0.22 17.91 11.86
N ASP A 177 0.45 17.73 13.00
CA ASP A 177 0.28 18.56 14.17
C ASP A 177 0.98 19.90 13.93
N GLU A 178 0.56 21.00 14.55
CA GLU A 178 1.07 22.36 14.29
C GLU A 178 2.58 22.50 14.58
N ASP A 179 3.17 21.58 15.36
CA ASP A 179 4.57 21.64 15.83
C ASP A 179 5.57 20.79 15.02
N VAL A 180 5.23 20.29 13.85
CA VAL A 180 6.16 19.48 13.05
C VAL A 180 7.33 20.31 12.52
N GLN A 181 8.50 20.17 13.14
CA GLN A 181 9.74 20.77 12.64
C GLN A 181 10.26 20.01 11.41
N VAL A 182 10.54 20.76 10.36
CA VAL A 182 11.15 20.20 9.14
C VAL A 182 12.65 20.04 9.37
N ILE A 183 13.14 18.82 9.16
CA ILE A 183 14.55 18.49 9.25
C ILE A 183 15.15 18.50 7.84
N SER A 184 15.82 19.57 7.48
CA SER A 184 16.39 19.76 6.16
C SER A 184 17.92 19.61 6.13
N ASN A 185 18.60 19.67 7.28
CA ASN A 185 20.04 19.58 7.37
C ASN A 185 20.50 18.83 8.64
N ARG A 186 21.82 18.57 8.71
CA ARG A 186 22.47 17.86 9.82
C ARG A 186 22.24 18.53 11.19
N GLU A 187 22.41 19.84 11.27
CA GLU A 187 22.28 20.59 12.53
C GLU A 187 20.87 20.46 13.11
N GLN A 188 19.85 20.58 12.28
CA GLN A 188 18.45 20.37 12.69
C GLN A 188 18.20 18.93 13.12
N PHE A 189 18.80 17.94 12.44
CA PHE A 189 18.68 16.55 12.81
C PHE A 189 19.32 16.26 14.18
N VAL A 190 20.51 16.79 14.44
CA VAL A 190 21.19 16.69 15.74
C VAL A 190 20.36 17.37 16.84
N LYS A 191 19.84 18.58 16.60
CA LYS A 191 18.95 19.27 17.55
C LYS A 191 17.68 18.46 17.83
N MET A 192 17.08 17.85 16.82
CA MET A 192 15.92 16.97 16.98
C MET A 192 16.26 15.78 17.86
N LEU A 193 17.37 15.06 17.60
CA LEU A 193 17.79 13.92 18.39
C LEU A 193 18.10 14.30 19.86
N ALA A 194 18.77 15.45 20.05
CA ALA A 194 19.08 15.97 21.40
C ALA A 194 17.80 16.38 22.17
N GLY A 195 16.79 16.91 21.46
CA GLY A 195 15.54 17.38 22.06
C GLY A 195 14.51 16.26 22.34
N LEU A 196 14.76 15.03 21.90
CA LEU A 196 13.87 13.91 22.20
C LEU A 196 13.94 13.57 23.71
N PRO A 197 12.80 13.26 24.33
CA PRO A 197 12.76 12.85 25.74
C PRO A 197 13.51 11.54 25.98
N ASP A 198 13.79 11.23 27.24
CA ASP A 198 14.47 9.97 27.60
C ASP A 198 13.58 8.75 27.25
N ASP A 199 12.26 8.84 27.50
CA ASP A 199 11.29 7.84 27.08
C ASP A 199 10.71 8.20 25.71
N ILE A 200 11.47 7.83 24.65
CA ILE A 200 11.06 8.09 23.27
C ILE A 200 9.89 7.20 22.87
N GLU A 201 9.76 6.01 23.45
CA GLU A 201 8.68 5.08 23.09
C GLU A 201 7.33 5.63 23.54
N GLU A 202 7.21 6.09 24.79
CA GLU A 202 5.99 6.75 25.27
C GLU A 202 5.72 8.06 24.50
N TYR A 203 6.78 8.79 24.15
CA TYR A 203 6.66 9.96 23.29
C TYR A 203 6.02 9.58 21.93
N MET A 204 6.50 8.52 21.28
CA MET A 204 5.93 8.05 20.00
C MET A 204 4.48 7.60 20.16
N ILE A 205 4.16 6.82 21.20
CA ILE A 205 2.78 6.40 21.50
C ILE A 205 1.87 7.62 21.65
N ARG A 206 2.30 8.64 22.38
CA ARG A 206 1.55 9.89 22.54
C ARG A 206 1.35 10.62 21.21
N GLN A 207 2.38 10.68 20.34
CA GLN A 207 2.25 11.28 19.02
C GLN A 207 1.19 10.55 18.18
N TYR A 208 1.16 9.23 18.22
CA TYR A 208 0.14 8.45 17.49
C TYR A 208 -1.27 8.68 18.03
N ARG A 209 -1.43 8.78 19.36
CA ARG A 209 -2.70 9.16 19.99
C ARG A 209 -3.15 10.55 19.54
N ASN A 210 -2.25 11.53 19.50
CA ASN A 210 -2.55 12.88 19.06
C ASN A 210 -3.04 12.89 17.60
N LEU A 211 -2.36 12.19 16.69
CA LEU A 211 -2.73 12.11 15.28
C LEU A 211 -4.12 11.51 15.03
N CYS A 212 -4.69 10.75 15.97
CA CYS A 212 -6.04 10.20 15.85
C CYS A 212 -7.09 10.94 16.71
N MET A 213 -6.69 11.98 17.45
CA MET A 213 -7.58 12.80 18.28
C MET A 213 -7.71 14.25 17.78
N ASP A 214 -6.71 14.76 17.11
CA ASP A 214 -6.71 16.10 16.56
C ASP A 214 -7.76 16.23 15.44
N GLN A 215 -8.68 17.18 15.59
CA GLN A 215 -9.80 17.38 14.66
C GLN A 215 -9.35 17.86 13.28
N LEU A 216 -8.27 18.64 13.19
CA LEU A 216 -7.72 19.09 11.90
C LEU A 216 -7.06 17.92 11.17
N VAL A 217 -6.29 17.12 11.89
CA VAL A 217 -5.66 15.88 11.36
C VAL A 217 -6.74 14.89 10.89
N LEU A 218 -7.78 14.65 11.70
CA LEU A 218 -8.87 13.76 11.33
C LEU A 218 -9.62 14.24 10.09
N LYS A 219 -9.81 15.55 9.94
CA LYS A 219 -10.40 16.15 8.73
C LYS A 219 -9.54 15.87 7.49
N GLN A 220 -8.21 15.88 7.63
CA GLN A 220 -7.32 15.53 6.51
C GLN A 220 -7.39 14.03 6.18
N TYR A 221 -7.47 13.14 7.17
CA TYR A 221 -7.72 11.72 6.89
C TYR A 221 -9.08 11.47 6.24
N ALA A 222 -10.13 12.20 6.63
CA ALA A 222 -11.42 12.15 5.95
C ALA A 222 -11.30 12.58 4.47
N ARG A 223 -10.53 13.65 4.19
CA ARG A 223 -10.24 14.12 2.83
C ARG A 223 -9.41 13.09 2.04
N PHE A 224 -8.45 12.42 2.67
CA PHE A 224 -7.71 11.32 2.07
C PHE A 224 -8.65 10.20 1.61
N ILE A 225 -9.59 9.76 2.46
CA ILE A 225 -10.59 8.74 2.11
C ILE A 225 -11.55 9.24 1.01
N ASP A 226 -11.95 10.51 1.03
CA ASP A 226 -12.83 11.10 -0.01
C ASP A 226 -12.14 11.10 -1.39
N ILE A 227 -10.85 11.41 -1.47
CA ILE A 227 -10.08 11.32 -2.73
C ILE A 227 -10.06 9.88 -3.24
N LEU A 228 -9.80 8.90 -2.37
CA LEU A 228 -9.87 7.48 -2.73
C LEU A 228 -11.29 7.08 -3.19
N PHE A 229 -12.32 7.63 -2.54
CA PHE A 229 -13.71 7.36 -2.92
C PHE A 229 -14.02 7.87 -4.33
N ARG A 230 -13.49 9.03 -4.74
CA ARG A 230 -13.70 9.62 -6.07
C ARG A 230 -12.86 8.99 -7.18
N GLN A 231 -11.77 8.32 -6.84
CA GLN A 231 -10.86 7.73 -7.82
C GLN A 231 -11.52 6.64 -8.64
N GLU A 232 -11.70 6.83 -9.94
CA GLU A 232 -12.37 5.86 -10.81
C GLU A 232 -11.40 4.82 -11.39
N LYS A 233 -10.25 5.27 -11.91
CA LYS A 233 -9.31 4.42 -12.67
C LYS A 233 -7.88 4.63 -12.22
N GLY A 234 -7.04 3.60 -12.46
CA GLY A 234 -5.63 3.62 -12.16
C GLY A 234 -5.31 3.48 -10.67
N ALA A 235 -4.04 3.54 -10.34
CA ALA A 235 -3.55 3.48 -8.98
C ALA A 235 -3.57 4.86 -8.31
N VAL A 236 -3.78 4.84 -6.99
CA VAL A 236 -3.51 5.95 -6.09
C VAL A 236 -2.31 5.58 -5.24
N LEU A 237 -1.36 6.50 -5.10
CA LEU A 237 -0.23 6.39 -4.20
C LEU A 237 -0.32 7.48 -3.15
N TRP A 238 -0.21 7.12 -1.87
CA TRP A 238 -0.11 8.11 -0.80
C TRP A 238 1.18 7.94 -0.02
N HIS A 239 1.70 9.06 0.47
CA HIS A 239 2.97 9.08 1.17
C HIS A 239 3.06 10.21 2.20
N CYS A 240 4.04 10.11 3.09
CA CYS A 240 4.58 11.19 3.90
C CYS A 240 6.10 11.28 3.69
N GLY A 241 6.90 11.62 4.66
CA GLY A 241 8.37 11.64 4.51
C GLY A 241 8.94 10.23 4.32
N THR A 242 8.81 9.35 5.32
CA THR A 242 9.34 7.99 5.29
C THR A 242 8.32 6.92 4.89
N GLY A 243 7.04 7.28 4.82
CA GLY A 243 5.95 6.36 4.52
C GLY A 243 5.61 5.41 5.68
N LYS A 244 6.01 5.75 6.92
CA LYS A 244 5.78 4.88 8.08
C LYS A 244 4.62 5.35 8.98
N ASP A 245 4.67 6.56 9.57
CA ASP A 245 3.73 7.03 10.61
C ASP A 245 2.41 7.53 10.03
N ARG A 246 2.37 8.73 9.46
CA ARG A 246 1.16 9.33 8.85
C ARG A 246 0.56 8.43 7.76
N THR A 247 1.41 7.91 6.90
CA THR A 247 1.04 6.94 5.86
C THR A 247 0.55 5.63 6.48
N GLY A 248 1.17 5.17 7.57
CA GLY A 248 0.79 3.95 8.30
C GLY A 248 -0.61 4.06 8.90
N ILE A 249 -0.89 5.15 9.62
CA ILE A 249 -2.22 5.41 10.21
C ILE A 249 -3.29 5.52 9.11
N GLY A 250 -3.03 6.30 8.05
CA GLY A 250 -3.96 6.40 6.91
C GLY A 250 -4.21 5.06 6.23
N THR A 251 -3.17 4.22 6.12
CA THR A 251 -3.30 2.85 5.61
C THR A 251 -4.13 1.98 6.55
N ALA A 252 -3.92 2.08 7.86
CA ALA A 252 -4.69 1.33 8.84
C ALA A 252 -6.19 1.69 8.80
N PHE A 253 -6.52 2.98 8.71
CA PHE A 253 -7.90 3.41 8.52
C PHE A 253 -8.51 2.88 7.21
N LEU A 254 -7.76 2.94 6.11
CA LEU A 254 -8.20 2.42 4.81
C LEU A 254 -8.44 0.90 4.87
N LEU A 255 -7.50 0.14 5.39
CA LEU A 255 -7.62 -1.32 5.49
C LEU A 255 -8.77 -1.73 6.41
N SER A 256 -8.96 -1.04 7.55
CA SER A 256 -10.11 -1.24 8.42
C SER A 256 -11.43 -0.93 7.71
N LEU A 257 -11.50 0.16 6.93
CA LEU A 257 -12.67 0.52 6.14
C LEU A 257 -12.99 -0.55 5.07
N LEU A 258 -11.97 -1.16 4.49
CA LEU A 258 -12.11 -2.28 3.55
C LEU A 258 -12.49 -3.60 4.25
N GLY A 259 -12.42 -3.68 5.58
CA GLY A 259 -12.77 -4.88 6.34
C GLY A 259 -11.64 -5.89 6.45
N VAL A 260 -10.38 -5.43 6.41
CA VAL A 260 -9.21 -6.26 6.71
C VAL A 260 -9.09 -6.45 8.22
N GLU A 261 -8.74 -7.67 8.65
CA GLU A 261 -8.52 -8.00 10.06
C GLU A 261 -7.33 -7.22 10.65
N GLU A 262 -7.39 -6.89 11.95
CA GLU A 262 -6.39 -6.05 12.60
C GLU A 262 -4.98 -6.66 12.59
N ASP A 263 -4.84 -7.97 12.75
CA ASP A 263 -3.56 -8.68 12.69
C ASP A 263 -2.87 -8.51 11.32
N VAL A 264 -3.63 -8.57 10.23
CA VAL A 264 -3.14 -8.33 8.87
C VAL A 264 -2.74 -6.85 8.68
N ILE A 265 -3.45 -5.92 9.32
CA ILE A 265 -3.10 -4.49 9.32
C ILE A 265 -1.78 -4.27 10.06
N TYR A 266 -1.60 -4.88 11.23
CA TYR A 266 -0.33 -4.84 11.97
C TYR A 266 0.80 -5.46 11.17
N GLU A 267 0.58 -6.59 10.50
CA GLU A 267 1.58 -7.22 9.63
C GLU A 267 2.05 -6.27 8.52
N ASP A 268 1.12 -5.61 7.78
CA ASP A 268 1.51 -4.62 6.78
C ASP A 268 2.30 -3.47 7.41
N TYR A 269 1.85 -2.94 8.54
CA TYR A 269 2.51 -1.84 9.22
C TYR A 269 3.94 -2.19 9.63
N LEU A 270 4.16 -3.34 10.26
CA LEU A 270 5.46 -3.81 10.75
C LEU A 270 6.45 -4.18 9.63
N ARG A 271 5.96 -4.52 8.43
CA ARG A 271 6.82 -4.70 7.23
C ARG A 271 7.66 -3.47 6.92
N THR A 272 7.26 -2.30 7.38
CA THR A 272 8.03 -1.05 7.28
C THR A 272 9.45 -1.22 7.81
N ASN A 273 9.63 -1.90 8.94
CA ASN A 273 10.95 -2.13 9.56
C ASN A 273 11.90 -2.83 8.59
N ARG A 274 11.43 -3.93 7.98
CA ARG A 274 12.21 -4.68 6.99
C ARG A 274 12.60 -3.83 5.77
N TYR A 275 11.67 -2.99 5.29
CA TYR A 275 11.92 -2.22 4.06
C TYR A 275 12.78 -0.98 4.34
N MET A 276 12.75 -0.46 5.57
CA MET A 276 13.53 0.71 6.00
C MET A 276 14.88 0.34 6.64
N GLU A 277 15.16 -0.93 6.90
CA GLU A 277 16.40 -1.39 7.51
C GLU A 277 17.67 -0.86 6.81
N PRO A 278 17.79 -0.88 5.46
CA PRO A 278 18.98 -0.34 4.80
C PRO A 278 19.18 1.15 5.08
N LYS A 279 18.09 1.92 5.22
CA LYS A 279 18.16 3.35 5.55
C LYS A 279 18.59 3.55 7.00
N LEU A 280 18.06 2.75 7.93
CA LEU A 280 18.48 2.78 9.33
C LEU A 280 19.98 2.51 9.47
N VAL A 281 20.48 1.43 8.86
CA VAL A 281 21.91 1.07 8.88
C VAL A 281 22.76 2.20 8.28
N TYR A 282 22.35 2.78 7.18
CA TYR A 282 23.03 3.93 6.60
C TYR A 282 23.08 5.12 7.57
N MET A 283 21.96 5.46 8.20
CA MET A 283 21.89 6.58 9.15
C MET A 283 22.72 6.35 10.42
N GLN A 284 22.73 5.12 10.95
CA GLN A 284 23.57 4.76 12.07
C GLN A 284 25.06 4.98 11.75
N ARG A 285 25.52 4.49 10.60
CA ARG A 285 26.90 4.72 10.15
C ARG A 285 27.20 6.19 9.91
N LEU A 286 26.27 6.92 9.30
CA LEU A 286 26.44 8.35 9.03
C LEU A 286 26.56 9.16 10.31
N VAL A 287 25.65 8.96 11.27
CA VAL A 287 25.64 9.66 12.56
C VAL A 287 26.95 9.41 13.33
N GLN A 288 27.49 8.20 13.32
CA GLN A 288 28.76 7.85 13.97
C GLN A 288 29.96 8.65 13.40
N THR A 289 29.87 9.21 12.20
CA THR A 289 30.92 10.06 11.60
C THR A 289 30.82 11.51 12.06
N TRP A 290 29.80 11.90 12.78
CA TRP A 290 29.59 13.29 13.18
C TRP A 290 30.30 13.61 14.49
N PRO A 291 31.01 14.75 14.57
CA PRO A 291 31.71 15.14 15.80
C PRO A 291 30.79 15.34 17.01
N GLU A 292 29.52 15.67 16.77
CA GLU A 292 28.52 15.91 17.82
C GLU A 292 27.81 14.62 18.26
N ALA A 293 28.07 13.50 17.58
CA ALA A 293 27.38 12.24 17.86
C ALA A 293 27.88 11.64 19.20
N ASP A 294 26.94 11.25 20.02
CA ASP A 294 27.17 10.43 21.21
C ASP A 294 26.44 9.08 21.07
N GLU A 295 26.72 8.20 22.04
CA GLU A 295 26.11 6.86 22.08
C GLU A 295 24.57 6.95 22.17
N LYS A 296 24.04 7.90 22.98
CA LYS A 296 22.60 8.11 23.16
C LYS A 296 21.90 8.51 21.85
N MET A 297 22.53 9.34 21.03
CA MET A 297 21.99 9.69 19.71
C MET A 297 21.86 8.47 18.80
N THR A 298 22.86 7.60 18.82
CA THR A 298 22.85 6.38 18.02
C THR A 298 21.77 5.39 18.49
N GLU A 299 21.57 5.25 19.80
CA GLU A 299 20.52 4.43 20.41
C GLU A 299 19.09 4.89 20.07
N LYS A 300 18.89 6.19 19.87
CA LYS A 300 17.59 6.76 19.47
C LYS A 300 17.17 6.43 18.04
N LEU A 301 18.13 6.19 17.14
CA LEU A 301 17.85 5.99 15.71
C LEU A 301 16.92 4.80 15.43
N PRO A 302 17.08 3.61 16.02
CA PRO A 302 16.14 2.51 15.80
C PRO A 302 14.70 2.86 16.18
N ILE A 303 14.50 3.62 17.25
CA ILE A 303 13.16 4.02 17.73
C ILE A 303 12.49 4.98 16.72
N ILE A 304 13.29 5.90 16.14
CA ILE A 304 12.81 6.90 15.18
C ILE A 304 12.56 6.28 13.80
N TYR A 305 13.42 5.35 13.37
CA TYR A 305 13.37 4.79 12.02
C TYR A 305 12.46 3.56 11.91
N ASN A 306 12.24 2.82 12.99
CA ASN A 306 11.34 1.69 13.04
C ASN A 306 9.95 2.09 13.51
N VAL A 307 9.05 1.14 13.38
CA VAL A 307 7.70 1.19 13.95
C VAL A 307 7.53 0.02 14.93
N LYS A 308 6.65 0.19 15.91
CA LYS A 308 6.28 -0.85 16.87
C LYS A 308 4.77 -1.05 16.84
N GLU A 309 4.34 -2.26 17.19
CA GLU A 309 2.92 -2.60 17.25
C GLU A 309 2.16 -1.67 18.18
N GLU A 310 2.78 -1.33 19.34
CA GLU A 310 2.21 -0.46 20.36
C GLU A 310 1.86 0.93 19.84
N TYR A 311 2.57 1.44 18.82
CA TYR A 311 2.28 2.75 18.26
C TYR A 311 0.94 2.71 17.50
N LEU A 312 0.72 1.69 16.67
CA LEU A 312 -0.53 1.55 15.94
C LEU A 312 -1.67 1.08 16.86
N ALA A 313 -1.38 0.22 17.85
CA ALA A 313 -2.34 -0.20 18.87
C ALA A 313 -2.91 1.01 19.62
N ALA A 314 -2.06 1.98 19.99
CA ALA A 314 -2.50 3.22 20.64
C ALA A 314 -3.55 3.98 19.80
N VAL A 315 -3.46 3.95 18.47
CA VAL A 315 -4.48 4.54 17.58
C VAL A 315 -5.80 3.76 17.68
N PHE A 316 -5.77 2.43 17.50
CA PHE A 316 -6.98 1.60 17.54
C PHE A 316 -7.67 1.67 18.92
N GLU A 317 -6.90 1.57 20.00
CA GLU A 317 -7.42 1.68 21.37
C GLU A 317 -8.07 3.04 21.62
N THR A 318 -7.41 4.13 21.20
CA THR A 318 -7.94 5.49 21.35
C THR A 318 -9.22 5.66 20.58
N VAL A 319 -9.28 5.21 19.32
CA VAL A 319 -10.49 5.27 18.49
C VAL A 319 -11.60 4.42 19.10
N LYS A 320 -11.31 3.17 19.52
CA LYS A 320 -12.31 2.29 20.14
C LYS A 320 -12.83 2.87 21.47
N LYS A 321 -11.95 3.44 22.29
CA LYS A 321 -12.31 4.10 23.56
C LYS A 321 -13.21 5.33 23.33
N THR A 322 -12.91 6.14 22.33
CA THR A 322 -13.58 7.42 22.08
C THR A 322 -14.91 7.22 21.35
N TYR A 323 -14.95 6.36 20.34
CA TYR A 323 -16.07 6.19 19.43
C TYR A 323 -16.81 4.85 19.60
N GLY A 324 -16.26 3.91 20.38
CA GLY A 324 -16.81 2.60 20.63
C GLY A 324 -16.41 1.52 19.60
N SER A 325 -16.21 1.88 18.33
CA SER A 325 -15.73 0.98 17.29
C SER A 325 -15.15 1.76 16.11
N MET A 326 -14.36 1.09 15.26
CA MET A 326 -13.87 1.65 14.00
C MET A 326 -15.01 2.03 13.06
N GLU A 327 -16.09 1.24 13.01
CA GLU A 327 -17.25 1.55 12.18
C GLU A 327 -17.93 2.85 12.63
N LYS A 328 -18.17 3.02 13.94
CA LYS A 328 -18.73 4.26 14.49
C LYS A 328 -17.81 5.45 14.26
N PHE A 329 -16.50 5.26 14.36
CA PHE A 329 -15.52 6.28 14.03
C PHE A 329 -15.67 6.75 12.58
N PHE A 330 -15.72 5.84 11.60
CA PHE A 330 -15.93 6.21 10.20
C PHE A 330 -17.25 6.92 9.96
N GLN A 331 -18.33 6.50 10.64
CA GLN A 331 -19.62 7.16 10.53
C GLN A 331 -19.62 8.56 11.13
N THR A 332 -18.96 8.74 12.28
CA THR A 332 -19.00 10.02 13.05
C THR A 332 -17.98 11.03 12.52
N VAL A 333 -16.76 10.58 12.23
CA VAL A 333 -15.64 11.46 11.88
C VAL A 333 -15.50 11.66 10.38
N PHE A 334 -15.67 10.57 9.59
CA PHE A 334 -15.57 10.62 8.13
C PHE A 334 -16.94 10.75 7.44
N TYR A 335 -18.02 10.78 8.23
CA TYR A 335 -19.41 10.90 7.76
C TYR A 335 -19.81 9.81 6.74
N LEU A 336 -19.21 8.62 6.84
CA LEU A 336 -19.47 7.50 5.94
C LEU A 336 -20.68 6.70 6.40
N LYS A 337 -21.77 6.76 5.65
CA LYS A 337 -22.95 5.90 5.88
C LYS A 337 -22.63 4.45 5.50
N PRO A 338 -23.31 3.43 6.07
CA PRO A 338 -23.09 2.02 5.76
C PRO A 338 -23.12 1.71 4.25
N LYS A 339 -24.06 2.32 3.51
CA LYS A 339 -24.15 2.18 2.05
C LYS A 339 -22.90 2.69 1.34
N MET A 340 -22.35 3.83 1.78
CA MET A 340 -21.12 4.40 1.21
C MET A 340 -19.92 3.49 1.49
N ILE A 341 -19.84 2.90 2.69
CA ILE A 341 -18.79 1.94 3.03
C ILE A 341 -18.85 0.74 2.09
N GLU A 342 -20.04 0.20 1.84
CA GLU A 342 -20.18 -0.94 0.92
C GLU A 342 -19.88 -0.56 -0.54
N GLU A 343 -20.27 0.62 -1.00
CA GLU A 343 -19.89 1.15 -2.31
C GLU A 343 -18.36 1.27 -2.44
N PHE A 344 -17.68 1.77 -1.39
CA PHE A 344 -16.23 1.87 -1.32
C PHE A 344 -15.56 0.49 -1.38
N ARG A 345 -16.06 -0.47 -0.58
CA ARG A 345 -15.58 -1.86 -0.61
C ARG A 345 -15.75 -2.49 -1.99
N ASN A 346 -16.92 -2.32 -2.63
CA ASN A 346 -17.18 -2.87 -3.96
C ASN A 346 -16.30 -2.27 -5.05
N LYS A 347 -15.77 -1.07 -4.85
CA LYS A 347 -14.84 -0.40 -5.76
C LYS A 347 -13.44 -1.00 -5.73
N TYR A 348 -12.97 -1.42 -4.56
CA TYR A 348 -11.61 -1.87 -4.35
C TYR A 348 -11.47 -3.37 -4.07
N LEU A 349 -12.57 -4.08 -3.80
CA LEU A 349 -12.57 -5.50 -3.46
C LEU A 349 -13.20 -6.38 -4.54
N ILE A 350 -12.65 -7.57 -4.65
CA ILE A 350 -13.10 -8.58 -5.59
C ILE A 350 -13.16 -9.96 -4.94
#